data_24d752845881f96ee11407e50fc34ac2
#
_entry.id   24d752845881f96ee11407e50fc34ac2
#
_cell.length_a   1.000
_cell.length_b   1.000
_cell.length_c   1.000
_cell.angle_alpha   90.00
_cell.angle_beta   90.00
_cell.angle_gamma   90.00
#
_symmetry.space_group_name_H-M   'P 1'
#
loop_
_entity.id
_entity.type
_entity.pdbx_description
1 polymer ?
#
loop_
_entity_poly.entity_id
_entity_poly.type
_entity_poly.pdbx_seq_one_letter_code
_entity_poly.pdbx_strand_id
1 'polypeptide(L)'
;MNRREFFKGAAALAALAPVASKSALAHVAKPKAGNNPIWLMTSAFADKDHTTFASVVREAIDLGAQGLEVCVFRRDTDRADHTATHLPYENFGPEEAKRTIDLCNETNMRISVGAYDNLIGGDFQETNQNHILKLIRMAAMLGGDANDVVCGTFVGYDHELGRQDRGFEKNLEKFKKVFQPILNYAKDLGVTLCVENCPMEGWQPVTAPDAYNNLPGCLAARKHMYAILDDDSKLQETYDPSHDIWQHIDPSEVLEAMDFRKLRRVHIKGTRNFVNDAEAVHWGRLYPQQSVDAALAKKAGVPLPGSEWDRLSYEPRLPGFGGSDSCDWTKFLETLMAKGFKNPFVIENEGCNSSHTGNMGATRQGFRATILNTAPVVWPLGREGYAFDKSVLKPMTNPGVNPKPITMKDLVG
;
A
#
# COMPACT_ATOMS: atom_id res chain seq x y z
N MET A 1 10.59 -12.35 54.10
CA MET A 1 10.55 -10.89 53.96
C MET A 1 9.18 -10.43 54.39
N ASN A 2 9.09 -9.66 55.48
CA ASN A 2 7.86 -9.39 56.25
C ASN A 2 7.16 -8.18 55.64
N ARG A 3 5.82 -8.24 55.51
CA ARG A 3 4.97 -7.19 54.89
C ARG A 3 5.16 -5.78 55.51
N ARG A 4 5.81 -5.66 56.66
CA ARG A 4 6.08 -4.36 57.29
C ARG A 4 7.30 -3.62 56.74
N GLU A 5 8.18 -4.26 56.00
CA GLU A 5 9.35 -3.60 55.39
C GLU A 5 9.06 -3.04 54.01
N PHE A 6 7.99 -3.54 53.32
CA PHE A 6 7.58 -3.02 52.04
C PHE A 6 6.98 -1.61 52.11
N PHE A 7 6.39 -1.24 53.25
CA PHE A 7 5.76 0.08 53.46
C PHE A 7 6.71 1.16 53.99
N LYS A 8 7.92 0.85 54.36
CA LYS A 8 8.91 1.87 54.77
C LYS A 8 9.67 2.51 53.63
N GLY A 9 9.63 1.92 52.43
CA GLY A 9 10.21 2.48 51.19
C GLY A 9 9.31 3.48 50.45
N ALA A 10 8.02 3.54 50.80
CA ALA A 10 7.06 4.38 50.07
C ALA A 10 6.88 5.81 50.63
N ALA A 11 7.53 6.14 51.73
CA ALA A 11 7.39 7.45 52.35
C ALA A 11 8.48 8.48 51.99
N ALA A 12 9.44 8.11 51.15
CA ALA A 12 10.54 9.00 50.74
C ALA A 12 10.35 9.62 49.33
N LEU A 13 9.20 9.42 48.67
CA LEU A 13 8.90 9.93 47.33
C LEU A 13 7.83 11.04 47.29
N ALA A 14 7.52 11.63 48.45
CA ALA A 14 6.48 12.67 48.56
C ALA A 14 7.04 14.10 48.71
N ALA A 15 8.20 14.38 48.13
CA ALA A 15 8.75 15.74 48.07
C ALA A 15 9.25 16.11 46.66
N LEU A 16 8.54 15.71 45.63
CA LEU A 16 8.65 16.37 44.34
C LEU A 16 7.54 17.41 44.25
N ALA A 17 7.94 18.68 44.38
CA ALA A 17 7.10 19.82 44.12
C ALA A 17 6.34 19.64 42.78
N PRO A 18 5.08 20.07 42.66
CA PRO A 18 4.42 20.09 41.39
C PRO A 18 5.17 21.05 40.49
N VAL A 19 6.01 20.51 39.59
CA VAL A 19 6.38 21.23 38.39
C VAL A 19 5.05 21.41 37.65
N ALA A 20 4.46 22.62 37.85
CA ALA A 20 3.40 23.06 36.99
C ALA A 20 3.96 23.02 35.53
N SER A 21 3.75 21.91 34.89
CA SER A 21 3.80 21.88 33.45
C SER A 21 2.69 22.84 32.98
N LYS A 22 3.04 24.11 32.80
CA LYS A 22 2.36 24.92 31.84
C LYS A 22 2.53 24.15 30.53
N SER A 23 1.60 23.23 30.26
CA SER A 23 1.27 22.85 28.91
C SER A 23 0.81 24.16 28.27
N ALA A 24 1.78 24.93 27.76
CA ALA A 24 1.47 25.79 26.66
C ALA A 24 0.83 24.84 25.65
N LEU A 25 -0.49 24.91 25.55
CA LEU A 25 -1.21 24.57 24.35
C LEU A 25 -0.59 25.50 23.31
N ALA A 26 0.58 25.10 22.78
CA ALA A 26 1.02 25.62 21.52
C ALA A 26 -0.20 25.45 20.62
N HIS A 27 -0.81 26.56 20.22
CA HIS A 27 -1.67 26.56 19.08
C HIS A 27 -0.82 25.97 17.96
N VAL A 28 -0.92 24.66 17.77
CA VAL A 28 -0.39 24.03 16.59
C VAL A 28 -1.18 24.70 15.47
N ALA A 29 -0.49 25.59 14.76
CA ALA A 29 -1.10 26.23 13.60
C ALA A 29 -1.66 25.09 12.77
N LYS A 30 -2.96 25.15 12.45
CA LYS A 30 -3.57 24.11 11.60
C LYS A 30 -2.65 23.91 10.41
N PRO A 31 -2.25 22.67 10.13
CA PRO A 31 -1.35 22.42 9.02
C PRO A 31 -1.96 23.08 7.78
N LYS A 32 -1.13 23.85 7.09
CA LYS A 32 -1.57 24.51 5.86
C LYS A 32 -1.94 23.41 4.89
N ALA A 33 -3.15 23.41 4.34
CA ALA A 33 -3.57 22.45 3.35
C ALA A 33 -2.48 22.34 2.27
N GLY A 34 -2.07 21.13 1.96
CA GLY A 34 -1.11 20.84 0.91
C GLY A 34 -1.70 21.10 -0.46
N ASN A 35 -1.01 20.66 -1.48
CA ASN A 35 -1.55 20.54 -2.83
C ASN A 35 -1.11 19.14 -3.36
N ASN A 36 -1.46 18.11 -2.61
CA ASN A 36 -1.09 16.75 -2.95
C ASN A 36 -1.99 16.22 -4.05
N PRO A 37 -1.45 15.62 -5.11
CA PRO A 37 -2.29 14.99 -6.12
C PRO A 37 -2.97 13.75 -5.55
N ILE A 38 -4.21 13.52 -5.95
CA ILE A 38 -4.97 12.30 -5.67
C ILE A 38 -4.98 11.44 -6.93
N TRP A 39 -4.49 10.23 -6.82
CA TRP A 39 -4.40 9.25 -7.88
C TRP A 39 -5.37 8.10 -7.63
N LEU A 40 -5.61 7.29 -8.64
CA LEU A 40 -6.41 6.07 -8.54
C LEU A 40 -5.55 4.86 -8.88
N MET A 41 -5.69 3.80 -8.11
CA MET A 41 -5.12 2.50 -8.46
C MET A 41 -6.01 1.81 -9.48
N THR A 42 -5.43 1.33 -10.57
CA THR A 42 -6.22 0.83 -11.70
C THR A 42 -6.73 -0.60 -11.52
N SER A 43 -6.35 -1.31 -10.46
CA SER A 43 -6.91 -2.62 -10.10
C SER A 43 -8.44 -2.59 -9.98
N ALA A 44 -9.02 -1.45 -9.61
CA ALA A 44 -10.46 -1.27 -9.51
C ALA A 44 -11.20 -1.23 -10.88
N PHE A 45 -10.48 -1.15 -12.00
CA PHE A 45 -11.06 -1.05 -13.34
C PHE A 45 -10.86 -2.36 -14.13
N ALA A 46 -11.38 -3.46 -13.60
CA ALA A 46 -11.22 -4.80 -14.17
C ALA A 46 -12.42 -5.26 -15.03
N ASP A 47 -13.08 -4.33 -15.74
CA ASP A 47 -14.24 -4.63 -16.57
C ASP A 47 -13.92 -4.52 -18.06
N LYS A 48 -14.88 -4.94 -18.90
CA LYS A 48 -14.73 -4.97 -20.37
C LYS A 48 -14.56 -3.59 -21.04
N ASP A 49 -14.97 -2.52 -20.37
CA ASP A 49 -14.95 -1.16 -20.92
C ASP A 49 -13.62 -0.45 -20.60
N HIS A 50 -12.84 -0.99 -19.64
CA HIS A 50 -11.57 -0.45 -19.17
C HIS A 50 -10.40 -1.38 -19.48
N THR A 51 -10.25 -1.76 -20.76
CA THR A 51 -9.20 -2.70 -21.22
C THR A 51 -7.93 -2.02 -21.73
N THR A 52 -7.92 -0.69 -21.82
CA THR A 52 -6.79 0.09 -22.36
C THR A 52 -6.39 1.20 -21.42
N PHE A 53 -5.13 1.64 -21.50
CA PHE A 53 -4.65 2.79 -20.72
C PHE A 53 -5.49 4.05 -21.00
N ALA A 54 -5.84 4.31 -22.26
CA ALA A 54 -6.66 5.46 -22.61
C ALA A 54 -8.08 5.43 -22.00
N SER A 55 -8.66 4.25 -21.80
CA SER A 55 -9.99 4.13 -21.16
C SER A 55 -9.91 4.45 -19.67
N VAL A 56 -8.90 3.96 -18.95
CA VAL A 56 -8.74 4.27 -17.52
C VAL A 56 -8.32 5.72 -17.29
N VAL A 57 -7.54 6.33 -18.18
CA VAL A 57 -7.23 7.77 -18.13
C VAL A 57 -8.48 8.61 -18.23
N ARG A 58 -9.37 8.32 -19.18
CA ARG A 58 -10.67 9.06 -19.31
C ARG A 58 -11.50 8.93 -18.05
N GLU A 59 -11.64 7.72 -17.51
CA GLU A 59 -12.38 7.50 -16.29
C GLU A 59 -11.79 8.29 -15.10
N ALA A 60 -10.47 8.28 -14.97
CA ALA A 60 -9.80 9.03 -13.90
C ALA A 60 -10.01 10.56 -14.01
N ILE A 61 -10.03 11.10 -15.23
CA ILE A 61 -10.36 12.52 -15.47
C ILE A 61 -11.80 12.82 -15.03
N ASP A 62 -12.75 11.97 -15.40
CA ASP A 62 -14.17 12.14 -15.06
C ASP A 62 -14.42 12.03 -13.56
N LEU A 63 -13.57 11.28 -12.86
CA LEU A 63 -13.58 11.17 -11.40
C LEU A 63 -12.85 12.31 -10.70
N GLY A 64 -12.07 13.13 -11.41
CA GLY A 64 -11.34 14.27 -10.87
C GLY A 64 -9.96 13.94 -10.31
N ALA A 65 -9.38 12.80 -10.64
CA ALA A 65 -8.02 12.41 -10.25
C ALA A 65 -6.95 13.15 -11.08
N GLN A 66 -5.72 13.18 -10.56
CA GLN A 66 -4.57 13.80 -11.20
C GLN A 66 -3.54 12.78 -11.67
N GLY A 67 -3.76 11.51 -11.42
CA GLY A 67 -2.86 10.45 -11.84
C GLY A 67 -3.40 9.05 -11.60
N LEU A 68 -2.61 8.09 -12.02
CA LEU A 68 -2.92 6.66 -11.92
C LEU A 68 -1.72 5.90 -11.38
N GLU A 69 -1.95 5.00 -10.45
CA GLU A 69 -1.08 3.87 -10.20
C GLU A 69 -1.56 2.71 -11.07
N VAL A 70 -0.83 2.49 -12.16
CA VAL A 70 -1.23 1.55 -13.19
C VAL A 70 -0.78 0.14 -12.82
N CYS A 71 -1.73 -0.72 -12.56
CA CYS A 71 -1.47 -2.14 -12.36
C CYS A 71 -1.04 -2.80 -13.67
N VAL A 72 0.08 -3.51 -13.64
CA VAL A 72 0.68 -4.21 -14.77
C VAL A 72 1.00 -5.64 -14.33
N PHE A 73 -0.05 -6.40 -14.02
CA PHE A 73 0.09 -7.78 -13.59
C PHE A 73 0.42 -8.71 -14.76
N ARG A 74 1.07 -9.82 -14.45
CA ARG A 74 1.26 -10.89 -15.44
C ARG A 74 -0.10 -11.47 -15.83
N ARG A 75 -0.28 -11.77 -17.10
CA ARG A 75 -1.52 -12.37 -17.63
C ARG A 75 -1.64 -13.87 -17.39
N ASP A 76 -0.54 -14.52 -17.00
CA ASP A 76 -0.45 -15.95 -16.72
C ASP A 76 -0.60 -16.27 -15.23
N THR A 77 -1.26 -15.40 -14.47
CA THR A 77 -1.56 -15.61 -13.05
C THR A 77 -3.06 -15.68 -12.81
N ASP A 78 -3.46 -16.33 -11.75
CA ASP A 78 -4.83 -16.35 -11.23
C ASP A 78 -5.31 -14.95 -10.80
N ARG A 79 -4.40 -14.05 -10.45
CA ARG A 79 -4.72 -12.64 -10.16
C ARG A 79 -5.22 -11.86 -11.37
N ALA A 80 -5.00 -12.34 -12.58
CA ALA A 80 -5.51 -11.69 -13.80
C ALA A 80 -7.03 -11.57 -13.82
N ASP A 81 -7.74 -12.45 -13.10
CA ASP A 81 -9.20 -12.41 -12.99
C ASP A 81 -9.69 -11.28 -12.06
N HIS A 82 -8.82 -10.80 -11.17
CA HIS A 82 -9.15 -9.77 -10.17
C HIS A 82 -8.66 -8.38 -10.53
N THR A 83 -7.70 -8.28 -11.45
CA THR A 83 -7.03 -7.02 -11.76
C THR A 83 -6.77 -6.89 -13.24
N ALA A 84 -7.07 -5.73 -13.79
CA ALA A 84 -6.78 -5.45 -15.19
C ALA A 84 -5.33 -4.99 -15.37
N THR A 85 -4.71 -5.45 -16.47
CA THR A 85 -3.41 -4.97 -16.92
C THR A 85 -3.64 -3.93 -18.01
N HIS A 86 -3.39 -2.65 -17.71
CA HIS A 86 -3.73 -1.54 -18.59
C HIS A 86 -2.58 -1.06 -19.49
N LEU A 87 -1.35 -1.57 -19.27
CA LEU A 87 -0.20 -1.33 -20.16
C LEU A 87 0.33 -2.66 -20.68
N PRO A 88 0.67 -2.77 -21.98
CA PRO A 88 1.13 -4.01 -22.61
C PRO A 88 2.62 -4.27 -22.31
N TYR A 89 2.92 -4.87 -21.16
CA TYR A 89 4.29 -5.10 -20.72
C TYR A 89 5.10 -6.06 -21.60
N GLU A 90 4.44 -6.91 -22.36
CA GLU A 90 5.10 -7.89 -23.25
C GLU A 90 5.86 -7.21 -24.38
N ASN A 91 5.28 -6.16 -24.92
CA ASN A 91 5.80 -5.43 -26.08
C ASN A 91 6.04 -3.95 -25.80
N PHE A 92 6.17 -3.57 -24.52
CA PHE A 92 6.41 -2.18 -24.16
C PHE A 92 7.79 -1.72 -24.63
N GLY A 93 7.80 -0.73 -25.53
CA GLY A 93 8.99 -0.16 -26.11
C GLY A 93 8.92 1.37 -26.17
N PRO A 94 9.93 2.04 -26.77
CA PRO A 94 10.01 3.51 -26.81
C PRO A 94 8.79 4.18 -27.45
N GLU A 95 8.19 3.59 -28.47
CA GLU A 95 7.00 4.13 -29.12
C GLU A 95 5.76 4.06 -28.21
N GLU A 96 5.60 2.98 -27.44
CA GLU A 96 4.51 2.85 -26.47
C GLU A 96 4.73 3.82 -25.31
N ALA A 97 5.97 3.94 -24.83
CA ALA A 97 6.33 4.91 -23.79
C ALA A 97 6.02 6.34 -24.25
N LYS A 98 6.38 6.69 -25.48
CA LYS A 98 6.07 8.01 -26.06
C LYS A 98 4.57 8.26 -26.11
N ARG A 99 3.76 7.32 -26.64
CA ARG A 99 2.30 7.45 -26.68
C ARG A 99 1.69 7.63 -25.30
N THR A 100 2.20 6.89 -24.31
CA THR A 100 1.75 6.96 -22.92
C THR A 100 2.07 8.33 -22.33
N ILE A 101 3.29 8.85 -22.53
CA ILE A 101 3.72 10.17 -22.06
C ILE A 101 2.91 11.29 -22.73
N ASP A 102 2.72 11.21 -24.06
CA ASP A 102 1.94 12.19 -24.81
C ASP A 102 0.50 12.27 -24.27
N LEU A 103 -0.17 11.14 -24.07
CA LEU A 103 -1.52 11.10 -23.49
C LEU A 103 -1.55 11.68 -22.07
N CYS A 104 -0.57 11.35 -21.22
CA CYS A 104 -0.46 11.91 -19.88
C CYS A 104 -0.31 13.44 -19.91
N ASN A 105 0.49 13.96 -20.84
CA ASN A 105 0.70 15.41 -20.98
C ASN A 105 -0.53 16.13 -21.54
N GLU A 106 -1.17 15.57 -22.56
CA GLU A 106 -2.41 16.10 -23.13
C GLU A 106 -3.55 16.19 -22.11
N THR A 107 -3.57 15.25 -21.17
CA THR A 107 -4.63 15.15 -20.15
C THR A 107 -4.22 15.69 -18.79
N ASN A 108 -2.99 16.16 -18.61
CA ASN A 108 -2.41 16.56 -17.32
C ASN A 108 -2.44 15.44 -16.27
N MET A 109 -2.40 14.19 -16.69
CA MET A 109 -2.32 13.03 -15.80
C MET A 109 -0.86 12.68 -15.50
N ARG A 110 -0.65 11.99 -14.38
CA ARG A 110 0.65 11.39 -14.01
C ARG A 110 0.44 9.91 -13.76
N ILE A 111 1.51 9.15 -13.85
CA ILE A 111 1.43 7.70 -13.67
C ILE A 111 2.59 7.17 -12.85
N SER A 112 2.37 6.04 -12.21
CA SER A 112 3.35 5.06 -11.79
C SER A 112 2.91 3.68 -12.28
N VAL A 113 3.77 2.69 -12.16
CA VAL A 113 3.47 1.30 -12.54
C VAL A 113 3.68 0.39 -11.34
N GLY A 114 2.93 -0.71 -11.25
CA GLY A 114 3.10 -1.65 -10.16
C GLY A 114 2.63 -3.06 -10.51
N ALA A 115 3.29 -4.04 -9.90
CA ALA A 115 2.85 -5.42 -9.82
C ALA A 115 3.18 -5.95 -8.42
N TYR A 116 2.20 -6.56 -7.80
CA TYR A 116 2.23 -6.90 -6.39
C TYR A 116 2.26 -8.41 -6.22
N ASP A 117 3.44 -9.00 -6.46
CA ASP A 117 3.68 -10.43 -6.43
C ASP A 117 4.75 -10.81 -5.39
N ASN A 118 4.78 -12.09 -4.98
CA ASN A 118 5.82 -12.62 -4.11
C ASN A 118 7.13 -12.78 -4.88
N LEU A 119 8.15 -11.99 -4.53
CA LEU A 119 9.46 -11.98 -5.21
C LEU A 119 10.49 -12.86 -4.52
N ILE A 120 10.27 -13.27 -3.27
CA ILE A 120 11.23 -14.05 -2.50
C ILE A 120 10.76 -15.45 -2.11
N GLY A 121 9.54 -15.83 -2.50
CA GLY A 121 8.99 -17.15 -2.17
C GLY A 121 7.97 -17.63 -3.21
N GLY A 122 7.48 -18.87 -2.99
CA GLY A 122 6.47 -19.50 -3.83
C GLY A 122 7.01 -20.03 -5.17
N ASP A 123 6.11 -20.74 -5.89
CA ASP A 123 6.46 -21.49 -7.11
C ASP A 123 6.80 -20.58 -8.30
N PHE A 124 6.32 -19.33 -8.30
CA PHE A 124 6.51 -18.37 -9.39
C PHE A 124 7.60 -17.34 -9.11
N GLN A 125 8.47 -17.56 -8.12
CA GLN A 125 9.46 -16.59 -7.68
C GLN A 125 10.30 -16.02 -8.84
N GLU A 126 10.94 -16.88 -9.66
CA GLU A 126 11.80 -16.43 -10.77
C GLU A 126 10.99 -15.64 -11.82
N THR A 127 9.78 -16.09 -12.12
CA THR A 127 8.90 -15.42 -13.09
C THR A 127 8.46 -14.05 -12.58
N ASN A 128 8.12 -13.93 -11.30
CA ASN A 128 7.77 -12.65 -10.64
C ASN A 128 8.95 -11.70 -10.64
N GLN A 129 10.15 -12.19 -10.32
CA GLN A 129 11.38 -11.40 -10.37
C GLN A 129 11.67 -10.87 -11.78
N ASN A 130 11.54 -11.72 -12.79
CA ASN A 130 11.73 -11.30 -14.18
C ASN A 130 10.65 -10.31 -14.63
N HIS A 131 9.43 -10.39 -14.07
CA HIS A 131 8.37 -9.44 -14.36
C HIS A 131 8.67 -8.06 -13.75
N ILE A 132 9.10 -7.98 -12.49
CA ILE A 132 9.46 -6.70 -11.88
C ILE A 132 10.61 -5.99 -12.61
N LEU A 133 11.58 -6.74 -13.17
CA LEU A 133 12.63 -6.17 -14.00
C LEU A 133 12.08 -5.55 -15.29
N LYS A 134 11.04 -6.15 -15.90
CA LYS A 134 10.33 -5.53 -17.03
C LYS A 134 9.63 -4.23 -16.62
N LEU A 135 9.02 -4.18 -15.44
CA LEU A 135 8.35 -2.98 -14.94
C LEU A 135 9.34 -1.86 -14.63
N ILE A 136 10.49 -2.18 -14.03
CA ILE A 136 11.58 -1.21 -13.82
C ILE A 136 12.02 -0.62 -15.18
N ARG A 137 12.20 -1.47 -16.20
CA ARG A 137 12.52 -1.02 -17.55
C ARG A 137 11.43 -0.13 -18.14
N MET A 138 10.15 -0.48 -17.98
CA MET A 138 9.00 0.34 -18.40
C MET A 138 9.00 1.69 -17.70
N ALA A 139 9.18 1.72 -16.38
CA ALA A 139 9.26 2.95 -15.59
C ALA A 139 10.40 3.85 -16.09
N ALA A 140 11.56 3.28 -16.40
CA ALA A 140 12.70 4.01 -16.99
C ALA A 140 12.35 4.64 -18.34
N MET A 141 11.67 3.90 -19.25
CA MET A 141 11.22 4.43 -20.52
C MET A 141 10.16 5.53 -20.39
N LEU A 142 9.41 5.53 -19.28
CA LEU A 142 8.46 6.57 -18.90
C LEU A 142 9.10 7.72 -18.14
N GLY A 143 10.43 7.70 -17.94
CA GLY A 143 11.21 8.76 -17.32
C GLY A 143 11.60 8.53 -15.86
N GLY A 144 11.18 7.43 -15.26
CA GLY A 144 11.57 7.06 -13.90
C GLY A 144 11.37 8.19 -12.89
N ASP A 145 12.35 8.37 -12.01
CA ASP A 145 12.28 9.38 -10.94
C ASP A 145 12.18 10.83 -11.47
N ALA A 146 12.67 11.10 -12.68
CA ALA A 146 12.59 12.44 -13.28
C ALA A 146 11.13 12.84 -13.60
N ASN A 147 10.26 11.87 -13.88
CA ASN A 147 8.84 12.07 -14.11
C ASN A 147 7.97 11.62 -12.92
N ASP A 148 8.57 11.26 -11.79
CA ASP A 148 7.90 10.66 -10.63
C ASP A 148 7.23 9.31 -10.94
N VAL A 149 7.75 8.57 -11.91
CA VAL A 149 7.29 7.23 -12.26
C VAL A 149 8.03 6.20 -11.41
N VAL A 150 7.42 5.76 -10.34
CA VAL A 150 7.95 4.70 -9.48
C VAL A 150 7.41 3.34 -9.88
N CYS A 151 8.05 2.28 -9.38
CA CYS A 151 7.59 0.91 -9.56
C CYS A 151 7.10 0.34 -8.22
N GLY A 152 5.77 0.16 -8.09
CA GLY A 152 5.13 -0.45 -6.91
C GLY A 152 5.28 -1.96 -6.91
N THR A 153 5.52 -2.56 -5.74
CA THR A 153 5.64 -4.03 -5.62
C THR A 153 5.44 -4.51 -4.19
N PHE A 154 5.27 -5.83 -4.03
CA PHE A 154 5.50 -6.52 -2.76
C PHE A 154 6.92 -7.06 -2.70
N VAL A 155 7.32 -7.50 -1.51
CA VAL A 155 8.52 -8.30 -1.30
C VAL A 155 8.17 -9.79 -1.36
N GLY A 156 7.10 -10.15 -0.69
CA GLY A 156 6.70 -11.52 -0.47
C GLY A 156 7.37 -12.13 0.75
N TYR A 157 7.24 -13.44 0.89
CA TYR A 157 7.78 -14.22 1.99
C TYR A 157 8.05 -15.67 1.55
N ASP A 158 9.12 -16.26 2.04
CA ASP A 158 9.42 -17.68 1.86
C ASP A 158 8.96 -18.44 3.10
N HIS A 159 7.85 -19.16 2.95
CA HIS A 159 7.26 -19.93 4.04
C HIS A 159 8.11 -21.10 4.50
N GLU A 160 8.88 -21.72 3.59
CA GLU A 160 9.76 -22.83 3.96
C GLU A 160 10.92 -22.36 4.84
N LEU A 161 11.46 -21.18 4.55
CA LEU A 161 12.42 -20.52 5.44
C LEU A 161 11.77 -20.05 6.73
N GLY A 162 10.54 -19.47 6.61
CA GLY A 162 9.79 -18.93 7.74
C GLY A 162 9.49 -19.94 8.85
N ARG A 163 9.30 -21.22 8.49
CA ARG A 163 9.06 -22.31 9.45
C ARG A 163 10.32 -22.83 10.14
N GLN A 164 11.48 -22.40 9.72
CA GLN A 164 12.76 -22.84 10.30
C GLN A 164 13.11 -21.98 11.52
N ASP A 165 14.06 -22.48 12.33
CA ASP A 165 14.70 -21.64 13.35
C ASP A 165 15.25 -20.36 12.72
N ARG A 166 14.99 -19.20 13.37
CA ARG A 166 15.31 -17.86 12.85
C ARG A 166 14.73 -17.59 11.46
N GLY A 167 13.50 -18.02 11.23
CA GLY A 167 12.85 -17.93 9.91
C GLY A 167 12.69 -16.50 9.40
N PHE A 168 12.50 -15.52 10.29
CA PHE A 168 12.44 -14.10 9.93
C PHE A 168 13.79 -13.61 9.39
N GLU A 169 14.89 -13.89 10.10
CA GLU A 169 16.24 -13.48 9.66
C GLU A 169 16.63 -14.15 8.35
N LYS A 170 16.27 -15.42 8.15
CA LYS A 170 16.51 -16.12 6.88
C LYS A 170 15.75 -15.49 5.72
N ASN A 171 14.52 -15.02 5.96
CA ASN A 171 13.77 -14.26 4.97
C ASN A 171 14.41 -12.89 4.68
N LEU A 172 14.97 -12.20 5.69
CA LEU A 172 15.74 -10.97 5.49
C LEU A 172 17.01 -11.23 4.65
N GLU A 173 17.73 -12.29 4.91
CA GLU A 173 18.91 -12.65 4.11
C GLU A 173 18.54 -12.97 2.66
N LYS A 174 17.44 -13.70 2.47
CA LYS A 174 16.89 -13.97 1.13
C LYS A 174 16.43 -12.68 0.44
N PHE A 175 15.75 -11.79 1.18
CA PHE A 175 15.38 -10.48 0.69
C PHE A 175 16.59 -9.69 0.18
N LYS A 176 17.66 -9.58 0.98
CA LYS A 176 18.89 -8.92 0.54
C LYS A 176 19.45 -9.53 -0.74
N LYS A 177 19.54 -10.86 -0.79
CA LYS A 177 20.08 -11.60 -1.95
C LYS A 177 19.31 -11.31 -3.24
N VAL A 178 17.97 -11.17 -3.14
CA VAL A 178 17.10 -10.92 -4.30
C VAL A 178 17.01 -9.43 -4.61
N PHE A 179 16.77 -8.59 -3.61
CA PHE A 179 16.46 -7.18 -3.83
C PHE A 179 17.70 -6.32 -4.10
N GLN A 180 18.87 -6.63 -3.53
CA GLN A 180 20.04 -5.80 -3.78
C GLN A 180 20.42 -5.72 -5.27
N PRO A 181 20.48 -6.84 -6.04
CA PRO A 181 20.69 -6.77 -7.49
C PRO A 181 19.59 -6.00 -8.23
N ILE A 182 18.31 -6.20 -7.85
CA ILE A 182 17.17 -5.49 -8.43
C ILE A 182 17.29 -3.98 -8.17
N LEU A 183 17.62 -3.57 -6.95
CA LEU A 183 17.79 -2.17 -6.57
C LEU A 183 18.99 -1.52 -7.28
N ASN A 184 20.07 -2.24 -7.47
CA ASN A 184 21.22 -1.76 -8.26
C ASN A 184 20.80 -1.51 -9.72
N TYR A 185 20.08 -2.43 -10.34
CA TYR A 185 19.53 -2.24 -11.67
C TYR A 185 18.54 -1.06 -11.75
N ALA A 186 17.65 -0.94 -10.78
CA ALA A 186 16.73 0.19 -10.69
C ALA A 186 17.50 1.53 -10.54
N LYS A 187 18.60 1.53 -9.78
CA LYS A 187 19.48 2.69 -9.61
C LYS A 187 20.13 3.10 -10.91
N ASP A 188 20.66 2.15 -11.67
CA ASP A 188 21.29 2.40 -12.98
C ASP A 188 20.30 2.99 -13.98
N LEU A 189 19.02 2.64 -13.85
CA LEU A 189 17.94 3.15 -14.69
C LEU A 189 17.22 4.39 -14.14
N GLY A 190 17.59 4.89 -12.96
CA GLY A 190 16.95 6.04 -12.34
C GLY A 190 15.48 5.76 -11.93
N VAL A 191 15.19 4.57 -11.44
CA VAL A 191 13.84 4.15 -11.02
C VAL A 191 13.85 3.83 -9.53
N THR A 192 12.85 4.30 -8.80
CA THR A 192 12.61 3.96 -7.40
C THR A 192 11.56 2.83 -7.29
N LEU A 193 11.86 1.81 -6.50
CA LEU A 193 10.89 0.80 -6.10
C LEU A 193 10.17 1.24 -4.83
N CYS A 194 8.85 1.06 -4.81
CA CYS A 194 8.02 1.28 -3.63
C CYS A 194 7.41 -0.04 -3.18
N VAL A 195 7.78 -0.48 -1.98
CA VAL A 195 7.21 -1.70 -1.39
C VAL A 195 6.02 -1.32 -0.51
N GLU A 196 4.96 -2.10 -0.61
CA GLU A 196 3.76 -1.89 0.19
C GLU A 196 3.79 -2.72 1.47
N ASN A 197 3.22 -2.17 2.55
CA ASN A 197 3.15 -2.80 3.87
C ASN A 197 2.01 -3.83 4.01
N CYS A 198 1.34 -4.21 2.93
CA CYS A 198 0.31 -5.24 2.99
C CYS A 198 0.89 -6.55 3.56
N PRO A 199 0.32 -7.14 4.61
CA PRO A 199 0.79 -8.42 5.15
C PRO A 199 0.40 -9.62 4.26
N MET A 200 -0.44 -9.41 3.25
CA MET A 200 -0.92 -10.41 2.29
C MET A 200 -1.53 -11.65 2.97
N GLU A 201 -2.47 -11.42 3.82
CA GLU A 201 -3.19 -12.45 4.58
C GLU A 201 -3.89 -13.50 3.69
N GLY A 202 -4.30 -13.12 2.48
CA GLY A 202 -4.91 -14.03 1.51
C GLY A 202 -3.95 -15.04 0.88
N TRP A 203 -2.65 -14.87 1.04
CA TRP A 203 -1.63 -15.80 0.52
C TRP A 203 -1.28 -16.92 1.50
N GLN A 204 -1.90 -16.95 2.67
CA GLN A 204 -1.56 -17.97 3.68
C GLN A 204 -1.84 -19.38 3.16
N PRO A 205 -0.87 -20.27 3.18
CA PRO A 205 -1.14 -21.68 3.00
C PRO A 205 -2.11 -22.16 4.07
N VAL A 206 -3.10 -22.96 3.72
CA VAL A 206 -4.06 -23.55 4.67
C VAL A 206 -3.36 -24.24 5.86
N THR A 207 -2.12 -24.70 5.67
CA THR A 207 -1.30 -25.40 6.65
C THR A 207 -0.44 -24.48 7.53
N ALA A 208 -0.43 -23.16 7.29
CA ALA A 208 0.38 -22.19 8.05
C ALA A 208 -0.39 -20.87 8.21
N PRO A 209 -1.51 -20.88 8.93
CA PRO A 209 -2.44 -19.74 9.00
C PRO A 209 -1.87 -18.52 9.78
N ASP A 210 -0.76 -18.68 10.47
CA ASP A 210 -0.10 -17.69 11.31
C ASP A 210 1.15 -17.08 10.67
N ALA A 211 1.45 -17.43 9.41
CA ALA A 211 2.64 -16.95 8.74
C ALA A 211 2.45 -15.57 8.11
N TYR A 212 3.45 -14.73 8.21
CA TYR A 212 3.57 -13.54 7.36
C TYR A 212 3.67 -13.97 5.90
N ASN A 213 2.99 -13.24 5.02
CA ASN A 213 3.00 -13.51 3.59
C ASN A 213 3.74 -12.45 2.79
N ASN A 214 4.02 -11.31 3.42
CA ASN A 214 4.82 -10.24 2.83
C ASN A 214 5.70 -9.62 3.92
N LEU A 215 7.01 -9.62 3.70
CA LEU A 215 8.01 -9.23 4.68
C LEU A 215 7.79 -7.81 5.26
N PRO A 216 7.44 -6.77 4.48
CA PRO A 216 7.23 -5.41 4.99
C PRO A 216 5.93 -5.23 5.80
N GLY A 217 5.20 -6.28 6.14
CA GLY A 217 3.89 -6.23 6.79
C GLY A 217 3.82 -5.52 8.16
N CYS A 218 4.95 -5.16 8.76
CA CYS A 218 5.00 -4.32 9.96
C CYS A 218 6.22 -3.40 9.97
N LEU A 219 6.17 -2.33 10.76
CA LEU A 219 7.23 -1.32 10.81
C LEU A 219 8.60 -1.90 11.22
N ALA A 220 8.63 -2.83 12.17
CA ALA A 220 9.88 -3.46 12.60
C ALA A 220 10.56 -4.21 11.45
N ALA A 221 9.78 -4.98 10.68
CA ALA A 221 10.30 -5.69 9.52
C ALA A 221 10.86 -4.73 8.46
N ARG A 222 10.15 -3.64 8.16
CA ARG A 222 10.64 -2.61 7.23
C ARG A 222 11.96 -2.00 7.68
N LYS A 223 12.10 -1.66 8.96
CA LYS A 223 13.38 -1.18 9.53
C LYS A 223 14.53 -2.18 9.36
N HIS A 224 14.27 -3.47 9.56
CA HIS A 224 15.27 -4.51 9.33
C HIS A 224 15.62 -4.67 7.84
N MET A 225 14.64 -4.54 6.96
CA MET A 225 14.87 -4.56 5.50
C MET A 225 15.83 -3.45 5.06
N TYR A 226 15.63 -2.22 5.53
CA TYR A 226 16.57 -1.14 5.23
C TYR A 226 17.95 -1.39 5.83
N ALA A 227 18.01 -1.88 7.06
CA ALA A 227 19.27 -2.09 7.76
C ALA A 227 20.14 -3.20 7.16
N ILE A 228 19.56 -4.18 6.47
CA ILE A 228 20.32 -5.30 5.89
C ILE A 228 20.87 -5.00 4.49
N LEU A 229 20.28 -4.04 3.76
CA LEU A 229 20.72 -3.69 2.41
C LEU A 229 22.06 -2.95 2.43
N ASP A 230 22.87 -3.17 1.40
CA ASP A 230 24.12 -2.43 1.20
C ASP A 230 23.85 -1.04 0.61
N ASP A 231 22.82 -0.92 -0.24
CA ASP A 231 22.32 0.34 -0.79
C ASP A 231 20.79 0.28 -0.89
N ASP A 232 20.13 1.09 -0.08
CA ASP A 232 18.67 1.21 -0.03
C ASP A 232 18.15 2.50 -0.69
N SER A 233 19.00 3.19 -1.44
CA SER A 233 18.68 4.51 -2.02
C SER A 233 17.52 4.48 -3.02
N LYS A 234 17.24 3.31 -3.61
CA LYS A 234 16.13 3.09 -4.55
C LYS A 234 14.99 2.27 -3.97
N LEU A 235 14.97 2.06 -2.66
CA LEU A 235 13.86 1.43 -1.96
C LEU A 235 13.11 2.48 -1.14
N GLN A 236 11.84 2.64 -1.41
CA GLN A 236 10.89 3.47 -0.66
C GLN A 236 9.62 2.71 -0.34
N GLU A 237 8.68 3.34 0.32
CA GLU A 237 7.44 2.73 0.78
C GLU A 237 6.22 3.34 0.09
N THR A 238 5.30 2.47 -0.31
CA THR A 238 3.88 2.76 -0.45
C THR A 238 3.24 2.34 0.87
N TYR A 239 2.69 3.29 1.61
CA TYR A 239 2.11 3.04 2.93
C TYR A 239 0.58 3.01 2.85
N ASP A 240 0.02 1.86 3.18
CA ASP A 240 -1.42 1.67 3.33
C ASP A 240 -1.78 1.54 4.81
N PRO A 241 -2.50 2.50 5.39
CA PRO A 241 -2.88 2.48 6.80
C PRO A 241 -3.85 1.36 7.15
N SER A 242 -4.63 0.85 6.18
CA SER A 242 -5.61 -0.21 6.42
C SER A 242 -4.97 -1.48 6.97
N HIS A 243 -3.77 -1.79 6.50
CA HIS A 243 -3.02 -2.97 6.91
C HIS A 243 -2.50 -2.91 8.35
N ASP A 244 -2.20 -1.73 8.85
CA ASP A 244 -1.83 -1.54 10.27
C ASP A 244 -3.08 -1.56 11.15
N ILE A 245 -4.18 -0.92 10.72
CA ILE A 245 -5.48 -0.93 11.44
C ILE A 245 -5.99 -2.37 11.60
N TRP A 246 -5.89 -3.17 10.56
CA TRP A 246 -6.20 -4.58 10.62
C TRP A 246 -5.42 -5.33 11.72
N GLN A 247 -4.17 -4.93 11.94
CA GLN A 247 -3.31 -5.48 12.99
C GLN A 247 -3.51 -4.80 14.36
N HIS A 248 -4.50 -3.90 14.52
CA HIS A 248 -4.74 -3.04 15.68
C HIS A 248 -3.60 -2.08 15.99
N ILE A 249 -2.89 -1.63 14.98
CA ILE A 249 -1.84 -0.62 15.09
C ILE A 249 -2.43 0.72 14.65
N ASP A 250 -2.16 1.79 15.40
CA ASP A 250 -2.54 3.16 14.98
C ASP A 250 -1.59 3.63 13.87
N PRO A 251 -2.08 3.89 12.65
CA PRO A 251 -1.23 4.33 11.56
C PRO A 251 -0.52 5.66 11.80
N SER A 252 -1.11 6.54 12.63
CA SER A 252 -0.48 7.82 12.98
C SER A 252 0.77 7.61 13.82
N GLU A 253 0.75 6.64 14.74
CA GLU A 253 1.93 6.27 15.53
C GLU A 253 3.03 5.65 14.64
N VAL A 254 2.63 4.90 13.60
CA VAL A 254 3.58 4.36 12.63
C VAL A 254 4.26 5.49 11.85
N LEU A 255 3.51 6.51 11.42
CA LEU A 255 4.06 7.70 10.75
C LEU A 255 5.05 8.46 11.64
N GLU A 256 4.82 8.50 12.96
CA GLU A 256 5.75 9.12 13.90
C GLU A 256 7.05 8.32 14.06
N ALA A 257 6.97 7.00 13.97
CA ALA A 257 8.07 6.08 14.25
C ALA A 257 8.89 5.67 13.01
N MET A 258 8.36 5.88 11.78
CA MET A 258 9.04 5.51 10.54
C MET A 258 10.06 6.56 10.08
N ASP A 259 10.99 6.16 9.21
CA ASP A 259 11.80 7.13 8.46
C ASP A 259 10.94 7.76 7.35
N PHE A 260 10.43 8.95 7.61
CA PHE A 260 9.51 9.66 6.72
C PHE A 260 10.09 9.95 5.33
N ARG A 261 11.43 9.94 5.18
CA ARG A 261 12.10 10.10 3.87
C ARG A 261 11.89 8.91 2.95
N LYS A 262 11.53 7.75 3.53
CA LYS A 262 11.21 6.53 2.78
C LYS A 262 9.78 6.50 2.26
N LEU A 263 8.90 7.34 2.78
CA LEU A 263 7.50 7.39 2.38
C LEU A 263 7.33 8.07 1.02
N ARG A 264 6.97 7.30 0.00
CA ARG A 264 6.80 7.80 -1.38
C ARG A 264 5.36 7.92 -1.81
N ARG A 265 4.49 6.99 -1.40
CA ARG A 265 3.07 6.93 -1.71
C ARG A 265 2.29 6.61 -0.45
N VAL A 266 1.05 7.03 -0.44
CA VAL A 266 0.09 6.61 0.58
C VAL A 266 -1.12 6.06 -0.13
N HIS A 267 -1.49 4.82 0.14
CA HIS A 267 -2.77 4.28 -0.28
C HIS A 267 -3.88 4.79 0.64
N ILE A 268 -4.99 5.15 0.05
CA ILE A 268 -6.22 5.49 0.77
C ILE A 268 -7.19 4.34 0.56
N LYS A 269 -7.19 3.44 1.52
CA LYS A 269 -8.08 2.29 1.60
C LYS A 269 -8.64 2.21 3.02
N GLY A 270 -9.96 2.25 3.13
CA GLY A 270 -10.62 2.09 4.41
C GLY A 270 -10.66 0.63 4.83
N THR A 271 -10.77 0.40 6.13
CA THR A 271 -10.98 -0.93 6.68
C THR A 271 -11.83 -0.87 7.92
N ARG A 272 -12.69 -1.86 8.11
CA ARG A 272 -13.46 -2.06 9.32
C ARG A 272 -12.96 -3.27 10.08
N ASN A 273 -12.67 -3.09 11.35
CA ASN A 273 -12.40 -4.18 12.28
C ASN A 273 -13.71 -4.62 12.97
N PHE A 274 -13.98 -5.92 12.97
CA PHE A 274 -15.18 -6.53 13.56
C PHE A 274 -14.93 -7.04 14.99
N VAL A 275 -14.23 -6.29 15.82
CA VAL A 275 -13.77 -6.77 17.14
C VAL A 275 -14.91 -7.27 18.05
N ASN A 276 -16.14 -6.80 17.84
CA ASN A 276 -17.30 -7.12 18.66
C ASN A 276 -18.41 -7.87 17.88
N ASP A 277 -18.18 -8.22 16.63
CA ASP A 277 -19.18 -8.98 15.87
C ASP A 277 -19.14 -10.46 16.25
N ALA A 278 -20.28 -11.15 16.11
CA ALA A 278 -20.43 -12.54 16.53
C ALA A 278 -19.39 -13.48 15.90
N GLU A 279 -19.04 -13.23 14.65
CA GLU A 279 -18.02 -13.99 13.92
C GLU A 279 -16.64 -13.81 14.52
N ALA A 280 -16.21 -12.56 14.77
CA ALA A 280 -14.92 -12.26 15.38
C ALA A 280 -14.84 -12.79 16.83
N VAL A 281 -15.94 -12.76 17.57
CA VAL A 281 -16.00 -13.34 18.93
C VAL A 281 -15.79 -14.85 18.91
N HIS A 282 -16.35 -15.55 17.91
CA HIS A 282 -16.26 -17.02 17.83
C HIS A 282 -14.97 -17.50 17.18
N TRP A 283 -14.53 -16.83 16.11
CA TRP A 283 -13.44 -17.31 15.25
C TRP A 283 -12.11 -16.55 15.47
N GLY A 284 -12.16 -15.38 16.08
CA GLY A 284 -10.99 -14.54 16.20
C GLY A 284 -10.49 -14.05 14.85
N ARG A 285 -9.22 -13.60 14.82
CA ARG A 285 -8.62 -12.94 13.68
C ARG A 285 -7.91 -13.87 12.72
N LEU A 286 -7.29 -14.91 13.26
CA LEU A 286 -6.36 -15.77 12.52
C LEU A 286 -6.98 -17.05 12.01
N TYR A 287 -8.17 -17.40 12.51
CA TYR A 287 -8.78 -18.71 12.24
C TYR A 287 -9.60 -18.83 10.94
N PRO A 288 -9.91 -17.81 10.22
CA PRO A 288 -11.07 -17.78 9.34
C PRO A 288 -10.90 -18.35 7.95
N GLN A 289 -9.74 -18.76 7.53
CA GLN A 289 -9.53 -19.18 6.14
C GLN A 289 -9.85 -20.64 5.85
N GLN A 290 -10.40 -21.34 6.82
CA GLN A 290 -10.77 -22.75 6.65
C GLN A 290 -12.25 -22.90 6.31
N SER A 291 -12.57 -23.77 5.37
CA SER A 291 -13.95 -24.14 5.10
C SER A 291 -14.53 -24.85 6.32
N VAL A 292 -15.61 -24.31 6.85
CA VAL A 292 -16.36 -24.91 7.94
C VAL A 292 -17.64 -25.51 7.39
N ASP A 293 -17.90 -26.76 7.71
CA ASP A 293 -19.17 -27.43 7.33
C ASP A 293 -20.34 -26.73 8.00
N ALA A 294 -21.33 -26.32 7.18
CA ALA A 294 -22.47 -25.55 7.66
C ALA A 294 -23.35 -26.32 8.65
N ALA A 295 -23.48 -27.65 8.46
CA ALA A 295 -24.27 -28.47 9.37
C ALA A 295 -23.57 -28.65 10.72
N LEU A 296 -22.22 -28.72 10.70
CA LEU A 296 -21.42 -28.81 11.92
C LEU A 296 -21.47 -27.50 12.70
N ALA A 297 -21.32 -26.35 12.02
CA ALA A 297 -21.42 -25.03 12.65
C ALA A 297 -22.80 -24.82 13.27
N LYS A 298 -23.87 -25.15 12.53
CA LYS A 298 -25.26 -25.10 13.04
C LYS A 298 -25.46 -26.00 14.27
N LYS A 299 -24.89 -27.20 14.24
CA LYS A 299 -24.96 -28.13 15.40
C LYS A 299 -24.24 -27.59 16.61
N ALA A 300 -23.11 -26.90 16.39
CA ALA A 300 -22.33 -26.29 17.46
C ALA A 300 -22.92 -24.95 17.94
N GLY A 301 -23.90 -24.38 17.24
CA GLY A 301 -24.48 -23.07 17.57
C GLY A 301 -23.54 -21.91 17.32
N VAL A 302 -22.58 -22.05 16.40
CA VAL A 302 -21.63 -21.00 16.02
C VAL A 302 -21.94 -20.46 14.62
N PRO A 303 -21.67 -19.17 14.34
CA PRO A 303 -21.81 -18.63 13.00
C PRO A 303 -20.81 -19.29 12.04
N LEU A 304 -21.14 -19.32 10.74
CA LEU A 304 -20.14 -19.64 9.73
C LEU A 304 -19.13 -18.50 9.65
N PRO A 305 -17.85 -18.81 9.43
CA PRO A 305 -16.91 -17.78 9.03
C PRO A 305 -17.40 -17.17 7.71
N GLY A 306 -17.25 -15.87 7.54
CA GLY A 306 -17.72 -15.15 6.39
C GLY A 306 -17.04 -15.55 5.07
N SER A 307 -17.24 -14.73 4.03
CA SER A 307 -16.59 -14.89 2.73
C SER A 307 -15.06 -14.78 2.84
N GLU A 308 -14.35 -14.92 1.74
CA GLU A 308 -12.89 -14.81 1.72
C GLU A 308 -12.37 -13.49 2.33
N TRP A 309 -13.10 -12.41 2.13
CA TRP A 309 -12.82 -11.11 2.75
C TRP A 309 -13.46 -10.96 4.15
N ASP A 310 -14.62 -11.57 4.36
CA ASP A 310 -15.33 -11.54 5.65
C ASP A 310 -14.80 -12.60 6.65
N ARG A 311 -13.87 -13.44 6.24
CA ARG A 311 -13.27 -14.47 7.12
C ARG A 311 -12.31 -13.90 8.14
N LEU A 312 -11.77 -12.78 7.83
CA LEU A 312 -10.88 -12.04 8.74
C LEU A 312 -11.76 -11.15 9.61
N SER A 313 -11.32 -10.88 10.81
CA SER A 313 -12.04 -9.97 11.72
C SER A 313 -11.98 -8.51 11.24
N TYR A 314 -11.87 -8.30 9.95
CA TYR A 314 -11.90 -7.02 9.27
C TYR A 314 -12.40 -7.19 7.83
N GLU A 315 -12.75 -6.09 7.18
CA GLU A 315 -13.03 -6.03 5.75
C GLU A 315 -12.59 -4.68 5.17
N PRO A 316 -12.23 -4.60 3.87
CA PRO A 316 -12.03 -3.34 3.18
C PRO A 316 -13.31 -2.50 3.16
N ARG A 317 -13.17 -1.18 3.34
CA ARG A 317 -14.28 -0.21 3.34
C ARG A 317 -13.90 1.05 2.55
N LEU A 318 -14.92 1.83 2.24
CA LEU A 318 -14.69 3.17 1.70
C LEU A 318 -14.11 4.08 2.79
N PRO A 319 -12.99 4.76 2.52
CA PRO A 319 -12.35 5.64 3.48
C PRO A 319 -13.25 6.80 3.93
N GLY A 320 -13.21 7.12 5.21
CA GLY A 320 -13.89 8.28 5.77
C GLY A 320 -15.38 8.14 6.02
N PHE A 321 -15.99 7.00 5.79
CA PHE A 321 -17.38 6.72 6.14
C PHE A 321 -17.45 6.26 7.60
N GLY A 322 -17.59 7.22 8.52
CA GLY A 322 -17.64 6.99 9.96
C GLY A 322 -18.57 5.83 10.36
N GLY A 323 -18.15 5.05 11.36
CA GLY A 323 -18.85 3.87 11.86
C GLY A 323 -18.69 2.61 10.98
N SER A 324 -18.35 2.74 9.71
CA SER A 324 -18.02 1.64 8.82
C SER A 324 -16.54 1.52 8.49
N ASP A 325 -15.73 2.52 8.88
CA ASP A 325 -14.28 2.55 8.72
C ASP A 325 -13.62 2.74 10.08
N SER A 326 -12.63 1.94 10.39
CA SER A 326 -11.91 1.97 11.67
C SER A 326 -10.70 2.91 11.67
N CYS A 327 -10.43 3.60 10.55
CA CYS A 327 -9.36 4.58 10.45
C CYS A 327 -9.82 5.97 10.92
N ASP A 328 -9.05 6.60 11.80
CA ASP A 328 -9.17 8.05 12.03
C ASP A 328 -8.45 8.81 10.90
N TRP A 329 -9.12 8.95 9.77
CA TRP A 329 -8.58 9.62 8.59
C TRP A 329 -8.19 11.06 8.85
N THR A 330 -8.91 11.76 9.71
CA THR A 330 -8.56 13.14 10.05
C THR A 330 -7.21 13.20 10.72
N LYS A 331 -7.01 12.45 11.79
CA LYS A 331 -5.73 12.37 12.52
C LYS A 331 -4.59 11.92 11.58
N PHE A 332 -4.84 10.89 10.79
CA PHE A 332 -3.84 10.31 9.88
C PHE A 332 -3.39 11.32 8.82
N LEU A 333 -4.32 11.95 8.10
CA LEU A 333 -4.01 12.93 7.06
C LEU A 333 -3.38 14.20 7.64
N GLU A 334 -3.87 14.70 8.79
CA GLU A 334 -3.27 15.85 9.47
C GLU A 334 -1.83 15.55 9.91
N THR A 335 -1.54 14.33 10.37
CA THR A 335 -0.17 13.91 10.70
C THR A 335 0.74 13.95 9.47
N LEU A 336 0.28 13.43 8.33
CA LEU A 336 1.02 13.50 7.06
C LEU A 336 1.29 14.95 6.63
N MET A 337 0.27 15.80 6.71
CA MET A 337 0.40 17.23 6.35
C MET A 337 1.35 17.96 7.28
N ALA A 338 1.28 17.70 8.59
CA ALA A 338 2.20 18.28 9.58
C ALA A 338 3.66 17.88 9.34
N LYS A 339 3.90 16.65 8.88
CA LYS A 339 5.23 16.16 8.49
C LYS A 339 5.69 16.66 7.10
N GLY A 340 4.84 17.39 6.39
CA GLY A 340 5.18 17.96 5.08
C GLY A 340 5.12 16.99 3.92
N PHE A 341 4.27 15.95 4.00
CA PHE A 341 4.05 15.04 2.88
C PHE A 341 3.51 15.79 1.65
N LYS A 342 4.13 15.59 0.50
CA LYS A 342 3.78 16.29 -0.75
C LYS A 342 3.54 15.35 -1.93
N ASN A 343 3.78 14.07 -1.73
CA ASN A 343 3.64 13.06 -2.76
C ASN A 343 2.16 12.64 -2.95
N PRO A 344 1.83 11.87 -3.97
CA PRO A 344 0.47 11.44 -4.23
C PRO A 344 -0.16 10.60 -3.12
N PHE A 345 -1.47 10.85 -2.93
CA PHE A 345 -2.38 9.90 -2.31
C PHE A 345 -3.01 9.04 -3.39
N VAL A 346 -2.93 7.74 -3.27
CA VAL A 346 -3.47 6.79 -4.25
C VAL A 346 -4.68 6.10 -3.64
N ILE A 347 -5.86 6.29 -4.23
CA ILE A 347 -7.05 5.60 -3.76
C ILE A 347 -7.03 4.17 -4.30
N GLU A 348 -6.97 3.23 -3.38
CA GLU A 348 -7.16 1.81 -3.61
C GLU A 348 -8.56 1.42 -3.16
N ASN A 349 -9.45 1.20 -4.12
CA ASN A 349 -10.85 0.92 -3.83
C ASN A 349 -11.12 -0.58 -3.88
N GLU A 350 -10.99 -1.26 -2.76
CA GLU A 350 -11.27 -2.68 -2.58
C GLU A 350 -12.54 -2.97 -1.77
N GLY A 351 -13.25 -1.97 -1.31
CA GLY A 351 -14.43 -2.15 -0.49
C GLY A 351 -15.60 -2.81 -1.22
N CYS A 352 -16.72 -2.99 -0.53
CA CYS A 352 -17.95 -3.59 -1.06
C CYS A 352 -18.50 -2.91 -2.33
N ASN A 353 -17.98 -1.73 -2.66
CA ASN A 353 -18.28 -0.97 -3.88
C ASN A 353 -17.14 -1.03 -4.89
N SER A 354 -16.23 -1.99 -4.78
CA SER A 354 -15.13 -2.15 -5.73
C SER A 354 -15.55 -2.93 -6.98
N SER A 355 -14.68 -2.95 -7.98
CA SER A 355 -14.84 -3.74 -9.19
C SER A 355 -14.87 -5.26 -8.93
N HIS A 356 -14.37 -5.72 -7.79
CA HIS A 356 -14.48 -7.11 -7.35
C HIS A 356 -15.96 -7.56 -7.25
N THR A 357 -16.87 -6.63 -7.05
CA THR A 357 -18.31 -6.89 -7.11
C THR A 357 -18.89 -6.83 -8.52
N GLY A 358 -18.10 -6.44 -9.53
CA GLY A 358 -18.56 -6.20 -10.91
C GLY A 358 -19.45 -4.95 -11.05
N ASN A 359 -19.56 -4.12 -10.02
CA ASN A 359 -20.44 -2.94 -10.02
C ASN A 359 -19.64 -1.64 -10.22
N MET A 360 -19.36 -1.28 -11.47
CA MET A 360 -18.63 -0.07 -11.82
C MET A 360 -19.32 1.22 -11.38
N GLY A 361 -20.65 1.22 -11.28
CA GLY A 361 -21.38 2.38 -10.74
C GLY A 361 -21.03 2.63 -9.27
N ALA A 362 -21.02 1.59 -8.47
CA ALA A 362 -20.60 1.66 -7.06
C ALA A 362 -19.11 1.99 -6.92
N THR A 363 -18.24 1.45 -7.77
CA THR A 363 -16.81 1.77 -7.82
C THR A 363 -16.60 3.27 -8.07
N ARG A 364 -17.27 3.87 -9.05
CA ARG A 364 -17.21 5.31 -9.34
C ARG A 364 -17.69 6.16 -8.16
N GLN A 365 -18.77 5.75 -7.51
CA GLN A 365 -19.27 6.45 -6.31
C GLN A 365 -18.24 6.39 -5.17
N GLY A 366 -17.61 5.25 -4.97
CA GLY A 366 -16.56 5.06 -3.98
C GLY A 366 -15.38 5.99 -4.21
N PHE A 367 -14.85 6.06 -5.42
CA PHE A 367 -13.77 6.99 -5.77
C PHE A 367 -14.16 8.45 -5.52
N ARG A 368 -15.33 8.89 -6.01
CA ARG A 368 -15.80 10.26 -5.80
C ARG A 368 -15.95 10.60 -4.33
N ALA A 369 -16.54 9.71 -3.54
CA ALA A 369 -16.71 9.92 -2.11
C ALA A 369 -15.37 10.03 -1.39
N THR A 370 -14.39 9.17 -1.73
CA THR A 370 -13.05 9.21 -1.15
C THR A 370 -12.32 10.50 -1.52
N ILE A 371 -12.40 10.96 -2.77
CA ILE A 371 -11.84 12.26 -3.19
C ILE A 371 -12.47 13.40 -2.38
N LEU A 372 -13.79 13.42 -2.23
CA LEU A 372 -14.51 14.45 -1.47
C LEU A 372 -14.11 14.45 0.02
N ASN A 373 -13.87 13.29 0.61
CA ASN A 373 -13.43 13.19 2.00
C ASN A 373 -11.97 13.59 2.20
N THR A 374 -11.11 13.35 1.21
CA THR A 374 -9.66 13.63 1.27
C THR A 374 -9.35 15.09 0.92
N ALA A 375 -10.02 15.65 -0.07
CA ALA A 375 -9.78 17.00 -0.60
C ALA A 375 -9.74 18.11 0.47
N PRO A 376 -10.63 18.15 1.49
CA PRO A 376 -10.63 19.21 2.51
C PRO A 376 -9.34 19.28 3.34
N VAL A 377 -8.60 18.18 3.42
CA VAL A 377 -7.34 18.12 4.17
C VAL A 377 -6.15 18.42 3.27
N VAL A 378 -6.17 17.93 2.03
CA VAL A 378 -4.99 17.90 1.17
C VAL A 378 -5.00 18.96 0.06
N TRP A 379 -6.11 19.63 -0.19
CA TRP A 379 -6.20 20.68 -1.22
C TRP A 379 -6.52 22.06 -0.65
N PRO A 380 -6.04 23.13 -1.29
CA PRO A 380 -6.39 24.48 -0.89
C PRO A 380 -7.88 24.78 -1.15
N LEU A 381 -8.47 25.54 -0.25
CA LEU A 381 -9.84 26.06 -0.41
C LEU A 381 -9.83 27.27 -1.35
N GLY A 382 -10.42 27.11 -2.52
CA GLY A 382 -10.68 28.19 -3.48
C GLY A 382 -12.10 28.78 -3.34
N ARG A 383 -12.50 29.64 -4.28
CA ARG A 383 -13.86 30.23 -4.30
C ARG A 383 -14.97 29.20 -4.51
N GLU A 384 -14.68 28.17 -5.30
CA GLU A 384 -15.65 27.13 -5.72
C GLU A 384 -15.53 25.85 -4.90
N GLY A 385 -14.71 25.87 -3.85
CA GLY A 385 -14.45 24.70 -2.99
C GLY A 385 -12.99 24.29 -2.97
N TYR A 386 -12.73 23.09 -2.49
CA TYR A 386 -11.39 22.49 -2.48
C TYR A 386 -11.00 22.01 -3.87
N ALA A 387 -9.89 22.47 -4.39
CA ALA A 387 -9.41 22.11 -5.72
C ALA A 387 -7.90 21.95 -5.76
N PHE A 388 -7.45 20.95 -6.52
CA PHE A 388 -6.04 20.76 -6.81
C PHE A 388 -5.54 21.83 -7.79
N ASP A 389 -4.44 22.49 -7.43
CA ASP A 389 -3.77 23.41 -8.34
C ASP A 389 -2.91 22.63 -9.34
N LYS A 390 -3.45 22.43 -10.54
CA LYS A 390 -2.77 21.69 -11.62
C LYS A 390 -1.50 22.36 -12.13
N SER A 391 -1.26 23.63 -11.82
CA SER A 391 -0.07 24.36 -12.28
C SER A 391 1.23 23.79 -11.68
N VAL A 392 1.15 23.03 -10.59
CA VAL A 392 2.30 22.36 -9.99
C VAL A 392 2.74 21.09 -10.73
N LEU A 393 1.88 20.53 -11.59
CA LEU A 393 2.21 19.33 -12.37
C LEU A 393 3.11 19.69 -13.55
N LYS A 394 4.37 19.30 -13.46
CA LYS A 394 5.31 19.47 -14.59
C LYS A 394 4.97 18.46 -15.68
N PRO A 395 5.04 18.84 -16.97
CA PRO A 395 4.92 17.88 -18.06
C PRO A 395 5.93 16.75 -17.93
N MET A 396 5.51 15.54 -18.29
CA MET A 396 6.42 14.39 -18.36
C MET A 396 7.35 14.56 -19.56
N THR A 397 8.62 14.25 -19.35
CA THR A 397 9.63 14.30 -20.40
C THR A 397 9.86 12.88 -20.94
N ASN A 398 9.81 12.72 -22.25
CA ASN A 398 10.22 11.45 -22.88
C ASN A 398 11.75 11.34 -22.83
N PRO A 399 12.34 10.39 -22.09
CA PRO A 399 13.79 10.26 -22.02
C PRO A 399 14.42 9.67 -23.30
N GLY A 400 13.61 9.08 -24.18
CA GLY A 400 14.09 8.44 -25.41
C GLY A 400 14.98 7.21 -25.17
N VAL A 401 14.97 6.64 -23.97
CA VAL A 401 15.79 5.48 -23.62
C VAL A 401 15.09 4.16 -23.97
N ASN A 402 15.88 3.15 -24.27
CA ASN A 402 15.40 1.78 -24.47
C ASN A 402 16.37 0.81 -23.78
N PRO A 403 16.29 0.68 -22.46
CA PRO A 403 17.18 -0.22 -21.73
C PRO A 403 17.06 -1.65 -22.25
N LYS A 404 18.18 -2.38 -22.30
CA LYS A 404 18.18 -3.78 -22.72
C LYS A 404 17.32 -4.61 -21.76
N PRO A 405 16.44 -5.49 -22.27
CA PRO A 405 15.77 -6.47 -21.41
C PRO A 405 16.77 -7.39 -20.74
N ILE A 406 16.58 -7.63 -19.46
CA ILE A 406 17.39 -8.53 -18.65
C ILE A 406 16.51 -9.45 -17.81
N THR A 407 17.09 -10.52 -17.31
CA THR A 407 16.50 -11.46 -16.36
C THR A 407 17.27 -11.46 -15.05
N MET A 408 16.74 -12.10 -14.02
CA MET A 408 17.46 -12.27 -12.76
C MET A 408 18.78 -13.03 -12.94
N LYS A 409 18.85 -13.97 -13.90
CA LYS A 409 20.10 -14.69 -14.23
C LYS A 409 21.19 -13.75 -14.74
N ASP A 410 20.80 -12.71 -15.49
CA ASP A 410 21.75 -11.71 -15.97
C ASP A 410 22.29 -10.80 -14.86
N LEU A 411 21.54 -10.66 -13.75
CA LEU A 411 21.94 -9.83 -12.60
C LEU A 411 22.80 -10.55 -11.58
N VAL A 412 22.59 -11.86 -11.39
CA VAL A 412 23.26 -12.61 -10.31
C VAL A 412 24.36 -13.53 -10.83
N GLY A 413 24.52 -13.67 -12.15
CA GLY A 413 25.60 -14.43 -12.82
C GLY A 413 25.31 -15.91 -12.89
#